data_de009de818b254df1e2afbf48a677d39
#
_entry.id   de009de818b254df1e2afbf48a677d39
#
_cell.length_a   1.000
_cell.length_b   1.000
_cell.length_c   1.000
_cell.angle_alpha   90.00
_cell.angle_beta   90.00
_cell.angle_gamma   90.00
#
_symmetry.space_group_name_H-M   'P 1'
#
loop_
_entity.id
_entity.type
_entity.pdbx_description
1 polymer ?
#
loop_
_entity_poly.entity_id
_entity_poly.type
_entity_poly.pdbx_seq_one_letter_code
_entity_poly.pdbx_strand_id
1 'polypeptide(L)'
;NGALVTARGQAVLNAQNRPIMLPNSTTISIGAKGEIMDGARRIDTLQFVQFDDRRAVLKQGDNLYRPQEGATPQAATGDIQQGMLENSNVNIASEMVSLINNYRIYEAGSRALVTQDSMTDKVVNEVGRAT
;
A
#
# COMPACT_ATOMS: atom_id res chain seq x y z
N ASN A 1 -14.28 -26.11 -3.04
CA ASN A 1 -13.07 -26.95 -3.16
C ASN A 1 -12.16 -26.89 -1.92
N GLY A 2 -12.48 -26.13 -0.86
CA GLY A 2 -11.71 -26.07 0.38
C GLY A 2 -10.35 -25.37 0.31
N ALA A 3 -9.94 -24.81 -0.82
CA ALA A 3 -8.68 -24.07 -0.92
C ALA A 3 -8.80 -22.70 -0.22
N LEU A 4 -7.80 -22.34 0.59
CA LEU A 4 -7.67 -21.01 1.15
C LEU A 4 -7.24 -20.04 0.04
N VAL A 5 -8.08 -19.05 -0.23
CA VAL A 5 -7.85 -18.08 -1.31
C VAL A 5 -8.04 -16.64 -0.81
N THR A 6 -7.44 -15.69 -1.50
CA THR A 6 -7.71 -14.26 -1.32
C THR A 6 -9.11 -13.91 -1.84
N ALA A 7 -9.59 -12.70 -1.57
CA ALA A 7 -10.86 -12.20 -2.11
C ALA A 7 -10.93 -12.24 -3.65
N ARG A 8 -9.79 -12.30 -4.34
CA ARG A 8 -9.67 -12.40 -5.80
C ARG A 8 -9.48 -13.83 -6.33
N GLY A 9 -9.54 -14.83 -5.47
CA GLY A 9 -9.39 -16.24 -5.86
C GLY A 9 -7.94 -16.72 -6.00
N GLN A 10 -6.95 -15.94 -5.60
CA GLN A 10 -5.55 -16.37 -5.60
C GLN A 10 -5.30 -17.31 -4.42
N ALA A 11 -4.64 -18.44 -4.69
CA ALA A 11 -4.35 -19.41 -3.65
C ALA A 11 -3.33 -18.89 -2.64
N VAL A 12 -3.60 -19.12 -1.35
CA VAL A 12 -2.64 -18.88 -0.27
C VAL A 12 -1.75 -20.12 -0.15
N LEU A 13 -0.44 -19.90 -0.05
CA LEU A 13 0.55 -20.97 -0.05
C LEU A 13 1.01 -21.34 1.36
N ASN A 14 1.33 -22.60 1.53
CA ASN A 14 1.98 -23.12 2.72
C ASN A 14 3.51 -23.00 2.64
N ALA A 15 4.22 -23.38 3.70
CA ALA A 15 5.67 -23.32 3.79
C ALA A 15 6.41 -24.15 2.71
N GLN A 16 5.72 -25.04 1.99
CA GLN A 16 6.24 -25.85 0.88
C GLN A 16 5.80 -25.34 -0.51
N ASN A 17 5.33 -24.08 -0.60
CA ASN A 17 4.82 -23.47 -1.84
C ASN A 17 3.62 -24.22 -2.47
N ARG A 18 2.78 -24.87 -1.67
CA ARG A 18 1.58 -25.56 -2.13
C ARG A 18 0.32 -24.84 -1.62
N PRO A 19 -0.78 -24.84 -2.40
CA PRO A 19 -2.06 -24.29 -1.94
C PRO A 19 -2.53 -24.99 -0.64
N ILE A 20 -3.00 -24.19 0.29
CA ILE A 20 -3.53 -24.69 1.57
C ILE A 20 -4.96 -25.18 1.35
N MET A 21 -5.21 -26.44 1.73
CA MET A 21 -6.52 -27.05 1.67
C MET A 21 -7.12 -27.13 3.06
N LEU A 22 -8.28 -26.48 3.25
CA LEU A 22 -9.01 -26.48 4.52
C LEU A 22 -10.09 -27.57 4.51
N PRO A 23 -10.29 -28.29 5.60
CA PRO A 23 -11.43 -29.18 5.74
C PRO A 23 -12.74 -28.36 5.80
N ASN A 24 -13.86 -29.01 5.56
CA ASN A 24 -15.17 -28.39 5.73
C ASN A 24 -15.51 -28.29 7.24
N SER A 25 -14.88 -27.33 7.90
CA SER A 25 -14.98 -27.12 9.35
C SER A 25 -15.25 -25.65 9.65
N THR A 26 -15.94 -25.38 10.75
CA THR A 26 -16.24 -24.03 11.24
C THR A 26 -15.28 -23.56 12.34
N THR A 27 -14.32 -24.40 12.75
CA THR A 27 -13.42 -24.15 13.88
C THR A 27 -11.99 -23.82 13.47
N ILE A 28 -11.81 -23.29 12.24
CA ILE A 28 -10.49 -22.91 11.72
C ILE A 28 -9.96 -21.67 12.44
N SER A 29 -8.77 -21.80 13.00
CA SER A 29 -8.01 -20.69 13.62
C SER A 29 -6.60 -20.65 13.09
N ILE A 30 -6.03 -19.44 13.06
CA ILE A 30 -4.64 -19.18 12.62
C ILE A 30 -3.86 -18.66 13.81
N GLY A 31 -2.83 -19.39 14.19
CA GLY A 31 -1.92 -19.02 15.27
C GLY A 31 -0.95 -17.90 14.87
N ALA A 32 -0.28 -17.32 15.87
CA ALA A 32 0.62 -16.18 15.68
C ALA A 32 1.80 -16.47 14.73
N LYS A 33 2.24 -17.71 14.62
CA LYS A 33 3.31 -18.13 13.70
C LYS A 33 2.79 -18.72 12.39
N GLY A 34 1.49 -18.53 12.11
CA GLY A 34 0.87 -18.97 10.87
C GLY A 34 0.41 -20.44 10.88
N GLU A 35 0.40 -21.11 12.03
CA GLU A 35 -0.17 -22.46 12.13
C GLU A 35 -1.68 -22.39 11.92
N ILE A 36 -2.18 -23.21 11.01
CA ILE A 36 -3.62 -23.35 10.75
C ILE A 36 -4.12 -24.55 11.54
N MET A 37 -5.08 -24.29 12.41
CA MET A 37 -5.66 -25.27 13.31
C MET A 37 -7.14 -25.49 13.02
N ASP A 38 -7.59 -26.72 13.15
CA ASP A 38 -9.01 -27.10 13.23
C ASP A 38 -9.27 -27.68 14.62
N GLY A 39 -9.77 -26.85 15.52
CA GLY A 39 -9.80 -27.16 16.94
C GLY A 39 -8.39 -27.39 17.49
N ALA A 40 -8.13 -28.60 17.99
CA ALA A 40 -6.81 -29.00 18.50
C ALA A 40 -5.87 -29.58 17.42
N ARG A 41 -6.38 -29.82 16.20
CA ARG A 41 -5.61 -30.46 15.13
C ARG A 41 -4.93 -29.41 14.25
N ARG A 42 -3.59 -29.50 14.11
CA ARG A 42 -2.87 -28.70 13.11
C ARG A 42 -3.10 -29.26 11.71
N ILE A 43 -3.50 -28.40 10.79
CA ILE A 43 -3.75 -28.74 9.38
C ILE A 43 -2.52 -28.41 8.54
N ASP A 44 -2.04 -27.16 8.59
CA ASP A 44 -0.96 -26.66 7.76
C ASP A 44 -0.28 -25.44 8.41
N THR A 45 0.64 -24.81 7.72
CA THR A 45 1.27 -23.55 8.16
C THR A 45 1.36 -22.58 6.99
N LEU A 46 0.93 -21.34 7.18
CA LEU A 46 1.07 -20.26 6.20
C LEU A 46 2.54 -20.03 5.86
N GLN A 47 2.80 -19.76 4.59
CA GLN A 47 4.09 -19.24 4.17
C GLN A 47 4.18 -17.76 4.56
N PHE A 48 4.93 -17.47 5.61
CA PHE A 48 5.13 -16.12 6.10
C PHE A 48 6.58 -15.72 5.86
N VAL A 49 6.79 -14.76 4.96
CA VAL A 49 8.12 -14.36 4.49
C VAL A 49 8.33 -12.85 4.63
N GLN A 50 9.58 -12.47 4.78
CA GLN A 50 10.04 -11.08 4.75
C GLN A 50 11.17 -10.92 3.73
N PHE A 51 11.38 -9.69 3.29
CA PHE A 51 12.50 -9.32 2.42
C PHE A 51 13.35 -8.28 3.16
N ASP A 52 14.66 -8.47 3.18
CA ASP A 52 15.59 -7.55 3.86
C ASP A 52 15.57 -6.16 3.24
N ASP A 53 15.50 -6.08 1.91
CA ASP A 53 15.34 -4.82 1.20
C ASP A 53 13.87 -4.62 0.80
N ARG A 54 13.24 -3.57 1.34
CA ARG A 54 11.88 -3.17 0.98
C ARG A 54 11.75 -2.77 -0.50
N ARG A 55 12.86 -2.39 -1.16
CA ARG A 55 12.90 -2.06 -2.58
C ARG A 55 12.87 -3.31 -3.46
N ALA A 56 13.16 -4.47 -2.88
CA ALA A 56 13.11 -5.75 -3.58
C ALA A 56 11.67 -6.23 -3.88
N VAL A 57 10.65 -5.50 -3.41
CA VAL A 57 9.26 -5.81 -3.69
C VAL A 57 8.55 -4.63 -4.34
N LEU A 58 7.88 -4.90 -5.46
CA LEU A 58 7.10 -3.92 -6.21
C LEU A 58 5.62 -4.03 -5.85
N LYS A 59 4.98 -2.89 -5.67
CA LYS A 59 3.53 -2.82 -5.45
C LYS A 59 2.80 -3.21 -6.74
N GLN A 60 1.92 -4.19 -6.65
CA GLN A 60 1.13 -4.67 -7.80
C GLN A 60 -0.33 -4.17 -7.77
N GLY A 61 -0.73 -3.47 -6.72
CA GLY A 61 -2.12 -3.09 -6.44
C GLY A 61 -2.81 -4.06 -5.49
N ASP A 62 -4.00 -3.67 -4.97
CA ASP A 62 -4.84 -4.51 -4.08
C ASP A 62 -4.11 -5.12 -2.87
N ASN A 63 -3.18 -4.39 -2.30
CA ASN A 63 -2.29 -4.83 -1.22
C ASN A 63 -1.39 -6.03 -1.59
N LEU A 64 -1.23 -6.31 -2.89
CA LEU A 64 -0.32 -7.31 -3.38
C LEU A 64 1.03 -6.71 -3.72
N TYR A 65 2.07 -7.49 -3.46
CA TYR A 65 3.46 -7.18 -3.79
C TYR A 65 4.06 -8.31 -4.61
N ARG A 66 4.87 -7.93 -5.58
CA ARG A 66 5.62 -8.87 -6.41
C ARG A 66 7.12 -8.70 -6.12
N PRO A 67 7.83 -9.78 -5.77
CA PRO A 67 9.28 -9.71 -5.64
C PRO A 67 9.93 -9.40 -6.98
N GLN A 68 11.01 -8.61 -6.96
CA GLN A 68 11.87 -8.39 -8.12
C GLN A 68 12.69 -9.64 -8.42
N GLU A 69 13.19 -9.74 -9.64
CA GLU A 69 14.10 -10.81 -10.03
C GLU A 69 15.36 -10.79 -9.15
N GLY A 70 15.68 -11.95 -8.57
CA GLY A 70 16.80 -12.08 -7.62
C GLY A 70 16.46 -11.79 -6.15
N ALA A 71 15.25 -11.31 -5.84
CA ALA A 71 14.84 -11.12 -4.44
C ALA A 71 14.62 -12.47 -3.74
N THR A 72 15.37 -12.73 -2.69
CA THR A 72 15.26 -13.95 -1.88
C THR A 72 14.37 -13.71 -0.67
N PRO A 73 13.24 -14.41 -0.54
CA PRO A 73 12.41 -14.35 0.65
C PRO A 73 13.10 -15.07 1.81
N GLN A 74 13.00 -14.51 3.01
CA GLN A 74 13.45 -15.11 4.26
C GLN A 74 12.24 -15.41 5.14
N ALA A 75 12.42 -16.30 6.13
CA ALA A 75 11.38 -16.55 7.12
C ALA A 75 11.10 -15.26 7.92
N ALA A 76 9.83 -14.86 7.98
CA ALA A 76 9.46 -13.66 8.73
C ALA A 76 9.52 -13.89 10.25
N THR A 77 9.90 -12.84 10.98
CA THR A 77 9.99 -12.85 12.45
C THR A 77 8.75 -12.27 13.15
N GLY A 78 7.81 -11.71 12.39
CA GLY A 78 6.58 -11.11 12.92
C GLY A 78 5.54 -12.13 13.42
N ASP A 79 4.41 -11.61 13.86
CA ASP A 79 3.25 -12.39 14.30
C ASP A 79 2.05 -12.10 13.40
N ILE A 80 1.23 -13.13 13.16
CA ILE A 80 -0.03 -13.05 12.42
C ILE A 80 -1.18 -12.93 13.43
N GLN A 81 -2.06 -11.97 13.21
CA GLN A 81 -3.26 -11.78 14.04
C GLN A 81 -4.51 -11.98 13.17
N GLN A 82 -5.23 -13.08 13.40
CA GLN A 82 -6.48 -13.36 12.73
C GLN A 82 -7.57 -12.37 13.16
N GLY A 83 -8.39 -11.92 12.21
CA GLY A 83 -9.51 -11.01 12.49
C GLY A 83 -9.13 -9.55 12.72
N MET A 84 -7.85 -9.20 12.57
CA MET A 84 -7.37 -7.83 12.66
C MET A 84 -7.13 -7.24 11.28
N LEU A 85 -7.38 -5.94 11.15
CA LEU A 85 -6.99 -5.14 9.99
C LEU A 85 -6.02 -4.06 10.44
N GLU A 86 -4.95 -3.88 9.69
CA GLU A 86 -4.03 -2.79 9.91
C GLU A 86 -4.71 -1.46 9.56
N ASN A 87 -4.80 -0.56 10.52
CA ASN A 87 -5.31 0.78 10.30
C ASN A 87 -4.27 1.66 9.64
N SER A 88 -4.73 2.65 8.87
CA SER A 88 -3.85 3.68 8.34
C SER A 88 -3.23 4.50 9.47
N ASN A 89 -1.92 4.74 9.40
CA ASN A 89 -1.21 5.65 10.28
C ASN A 89 -1.28 7.13 9.81
N VAL A 90 -2.04 7.39 8.74
CA VAL A 90 -2.24 8.74 8.19
C VAL A 90 -3.29 9.46 9.03
N ASN A 91 -2.93 10.65 9.54
CA ASN A 91 -3.89 11.54 10.18
C ASN A 91 -4.59 12.38 9.11
N ILE A 92 -5.85 12.02 8.82
CA ILE A 92 -6.65 12.66 7.77
C ILE A 92 -6.77 14.17 7.99
N ALA A 93 -6.91 14.64 9.24
CA ALA A 93 -7.04 16.07 9.55
C ALA A 93 -5.74 16.82 9.21
N SER A 94 -4.59 16.26 9.55
CA SER A 94 -3.28 16.83 9.20
C SER A 94 -3.06 16.89 7.70
N GLU A 95 -3.42 15.81 6.97
CA GLU A 95 -3.29 15.77 5.51
C GLU A 95 -4.23 16.75 4.81
N MET A 96 -5.44 16.95 5.34
CA MET A 96 -6.36 17.98 4.83
C MET A 96 -5.79 19.39 5.01
N VAL A 97 -5.20 19.71 6.17
CA VAL A 97 -4.55 21.00 6.39
C VAL A 97 -3.38 21.19 5.43
N SER A 98 -2.57 20.16 5.23
CA SER A 98 -1.45 20.18 4.28
C SER A 98 -1.95 20.40 2.83
N LEU A 99 -3.02 19.75 2.44
CA LEU A 99 -3.65 19.93 1.13
C LEU A 99 -4.15 21.39 0.94
N ILE A 100 -4.84 21.95 1.93
CA ILE A 100 -5.31 23.34 1.89
C ILE A 100 -4.14 24.32 1.77
N ASN A 101 -3.07 24.11 2.52
CA ASN A 101 -1.88 24.95 2.45
C ASN A 101 -1.21 24.86 1.06
N ASN A 102 -1.07 23.66 0.51
CA ASN A 102 -0.53 23.46 -0.82
C ASN A 102 -1.39 24.13 -1.90
N TYR A 103 -2.72 24.05 -1.77
CA TYR A 103 -3.64 24.73 -2.67
C TYR A 103 -3.50 26.25 -2.59
N ARG A 104 -3.38 26.82 -1.40
CA ARG A 104 -3.15 28.27 -1.21
C ARG A 104 -1.83 28.74 -1.81
N ILE A 105 -0.77 27.94 -1.67
CA ILE A 105 0.54 28.25 -2.28
C ILE A 105 0.42 28.23 -3.80
N TYR A 106 -0.25 27.24 -4.36
CA TYR A 106 -0.52 27.17 -5.80
C TYR A 106 -1.33 28.39 -6.29
N GLU A 107 -2.39 28.76 -5.58
CA GLU A 107 -3.21 29.92 -5.91
C GLU A 107 -2.42 31.24 -5.84
N ALA A 108 -1.60 31.40 -4.80
CA ALA A 108 -0.73 32.58 -4.67
C ALA A 108 0.31 32.64 -5.80
N GLY A 109 0.92 31.52 -6.18
CA GLY A 109 1.82 31.42 -7.33
C GLY A 109 1.15 31.77 -8.65
N SER A 110 -0.05 31.26 -8.87
CA SER A 110 -0.85 31.56 -10.07
C SER A 110 -1.19 33.04 -10.17
N ARG A 111 -1.61 33.66 -9.06
CA ARG A 111 -1.87 35.12 -9.03
C ARG A 111 -0.63 35.95 -9.26
N ALA A 112 0.52 35.55 -8.74
CA ALA A 112 1.80 36.22 -8.97
C ALA A 112 2.17 36.21 -10.47
N LEU A 113 2.00 35.07 -11.15
CA LEU A 113 2.23 34.95 -12.59
C LEU A 113 1.31 35.85 -13.41
N VAL A 114 0.00 35.87 -13.11
CA VAL A 114 -0.96 36.75 -13.78
C VAL A 114 -0.62 38.23 -13.55
N THR A 115 -0.20 38.60 -12.34
CA THR A 115 0.24 39.96 -12.05
C THR A 115 1.48 40.34 -12.82
N GLN A 116 2.46 39.45 -12.90
CA GLN A 116 3.71 39.67 -13.66
C GLN A 116 3.40 39.79 -15.14
N ASP A 117 2.52 38.98 -15.69
CA ASP A 117 2.09 39.03 -17.09
C ASP A 117 1.43 40.39 -17.42
N SER A 118 0.50 40.82 -16.55
CA SER A 118 -0.16 42.13 -16.69
C SER A 118 0.80 43.34 -16.56
N MET A 119 1.84 43.25 -15.73
CA MET A 119 2.88 44.25 -15.62
C MET A 119 3.72 44.30 -16.90
N THR A 120 4.09 43.14 -17.44
CA THR A 120 4.87 43.05 -18.68
C THR A 120 4.08 43.63 -19.84
N ASP A 121 2.79 43.34 -19.96
CA ASP A 121 1.90 43.92 -20.99
C ASP A 121 1.82 45.43 -20.89
N LYS A 122 1.72 46.00 -19.69
CA LYS A 122 1.71 47.46 -19.50
C LYS A 122 3.03 48.07 -19.92
N VAL A 123 4.14 47.50 -19.51
CA VAL A 123 5.49 48.02 -19.89
C VAL A 123 5.68 47.99 -21.39
N VAL A 124 5.31 46.91 -22.09
CA VAL A 124 5.43 46.80 -23.54
C VAL A 124 4.54 47.83 -24.25
N ASN A 125 3.33 48.04 -23.78
CA ASN A 125 2.37 48.96 -24.40
C ASN A 125 2.69 50.43 -24.11
N GLU A 126 3.28 50.76 -22.94
CA GLU A 126 3.69 52.13 -22.62
C GLU A 126 4.98 52.50 -23.33
N VAL A 127 5.97 51.61 -23.39
CA VAL A 127 7.21 51.84 -24.14
C VAL A 127 6.93 51.93 -25.65
N GLY A 128 6.04 51.09 -26.19
CA GLY A 128 5.65 51.14 -27.61
C GLY A 128 4.85 52.39 -28.04
N ARG A 129 4.33 53.17 -27.07
CA ARG A 129 3.63 54.44 -27.35
C ARG A 129 4.55 55.66 -27.24
N ALA A 130 5.71 55.51 -26.64
CA ALA A 130 6.70 56.61 -26.44
C ALA A 130 7.67 56.77 -27.60
N THR A 131 7.52 55.92 -28.65
CA THR A 131 8.24 55.99 -29.92
C THR A 131 7.26 56.36 -31.05
#